data_12e253776033931132fc24d5a3094c7e
#
_entry.id   12e253776033931132fc24d5a3094c7e
#
_cell.length_a   1.000
_cell.length_b   1.000
_cell.length_c   1.000
_cell.angle_alpha   90.00
_cell.angle_beta   90.00
_cell.angle_gamma   90.00
#
_symmetry.space_group_name_H-M   'P 1'
#
loop_
_entity.id
_entity.type
_entity.pdbx_description
1 polymer ?
#
loop_
_entity_poly.entity_id
_entity_poly.type
_entity_poly.pdbx_seq_one_letter_code
_entity_poly.pdbx_strand_id
1 'polypeptide(L)'
;LVGSEMCIRDSKEGIEFILSILTDKTYGCIKEYNEIDAVGHRVVHGGEKFASSVKIDRDVINKVIECSDLAPLHNPANLKGIDAMEALIPGIPQVAVFDTAFHQTMPAKAYMYGLPYEMYTKYGVRRYGFHGTSHRYVSRRACEILGVPYEEQKIITAHVGNGGSIAAVDHGKCVDTSMGLTPVEGLLMGTRCGDVDAGALSFITVSYTHLRAHETRHDL
;
A
#
# COMPACT_ATOMS: atom_id res chain seq x y z
N LEU A 1 -3.73 6.07 29.02
CA LEU A 1 -3.01 7.36 28.93
C LEU A 1 -4.05 8.47 28.86
N VAL A 2 -4.50 8.90 30.04
CA VAL A 2 -5.42 10.04 30.18
C VAL A 2 -4.55 11.22 30.56
N GLY A 3 -4.50 12.28 29.72
CA GLY A 3 -4.07 13.57 30.19
C GLY A 3 -2.98 14.33 29.46
N SER A 4 -2.79 14.14 28.15
CA SER A 4 -2.22 15.20 27.34
C SER A 4 -2.99 15.28 26.02
N GLU A 5 -3.69 16.38 25.83
CA GLU A 5 -4.23 16.78 24.53
C GLU A 5 -3.06 17.17 23.60
N MET A 6 -2.25 16.17 23.19
CA MET A 6 -1.27 16.40 22.15
C MET A 6 -1.99 16.26 20.82
N CYS A 7 -2.42 17.36 20.28
CA CYS A 7 -2.98 17.44 18.94
C CYS A 7 -1.85 17.24 17.95
N ILE A 8 -1.68 16.01 17.43
CA ILE A 8 -0.77 15.72 16.33
C ILE A 8 -1.37 16.34 15.08
N ARG A 9 -0.74 17.39 14.55
CA ARG A 9 -1.25 18.18 13.42
C ARG A 9 -0.85 17.63 12.06
N ASP A 10 0.29 16.94 11.99
CA ASP A 10 0.79 16.37 10.74
C ASP A 10 1.67 15.12 10.98
N SER A 11 2.10 14.50 9.88
CA SER A 11 2.91 13.28 9.91
C SER A 11 4.28 13.50 10.56
N LYS A 12 4.85 14.71 10.49
CA LYS A 12 6.15 15.03 11.08
C LYS A 12 6.03 15.07 12.60
N GLU A 13 5.07 15.80 13.15
CA GLU A 13 4.80 15.83 14.59
C GLU A 13 4.52 14.41 15.15
N GLY A 14 3.79 13.59 14.37
CA GLY A 14 3.55 12.19 14.72
C GLY A 14 4.82 11.36 14.83
N ILE A 15 5.74 11.51 13.88
CA ILE A 15 7.03 10.81 13.89
C ILE A 15 7.92 11.34 15.02
N GLU A 16 8.00 12.65 15.23
CA GLU A 16 8.72 13.26 16.35
C GLU A 16 8.23 12.71 17.70
N PHE A 17 6.92 12.58 17.86
CA PHE A 17 6.32 12.01 19.06
C PHE A 17 6.73 10.54 19.24
N ILE A 18 6.65 9.71 18.20
CA ILE A 18 7.08 8.31 18.27
C ILE A 18 8.56 8.22 18.64
N LEU A 19 9.42 9.00 18.02
CA LEU A 19 10.86 9.02 18.32
C LEU A 19 11.12 9.45 19.77
N SER A 20 10.37 10.42 20.28
CA SER A 20 10.48 10.85 21.69
C SER A 20 10.09 9.74 22.68
N ILE A 21 9.09 8.92 22.34
CA ILE A 21 8.73 7.74 23.16
C ILE A 21 9.82 6.67 23.09
N LEU A 22 10.39 6.44 21.90
CA LEU A 22 11.45 5.43 21.75
C LEU A 22 12.68 5.75 22.61
N THR A 23 12.97 7.03 22.83
CA THR A 23 14.10 7.51 23.65
C THR A 23 13.71 7.91 25.09
N ASP A 24 12.45 7.71 25.49
CA ASP A 24 11.98 8.03 26.84
C ASP A 24 12.71 7.20 27.90
N LYS A 25 13.09 7.82 29.02
CA LYS A 25 13.87 7.15 30.08
C LYS A 25 13.14 5.99 30.76
N THR A 26 11.80 5.98 30.72
CA THR A 26 10.96 5.00 31.41
C THR A 26 10.43 3.93 30.48
N TYR A 27 10.02 4.33 29.25
CA TYR A 27 9.33 3.48 28.30
C TYR A 27 10.13 3.22 27.01
N GLY A 28 11.18 4.00 26.76
CA GLY A 28 11.98 3.91 25.56
C GLY A 28 12.80 2.62 25.49
N CYS A 29 13.03 2.15 24.30
CA CYS A 29 13.82 0.95 24.01
C CYS A 29 15.22 1.27 23.45
N ILE A 30 15.49 2.52 23.10
CA ILE A 30 16.79 3.04 22.67
C ILE A 30 17.16 4.26 23.50
N LYS A 31 18.45 4.59 23.57
CA LYS A 31 18.95 5.77 24.31
C LYS A 31 19.06 7.00 23.42
N GLU A 32 19.48 6.80 22.19
CA GLU A 32 19.74 7.86 21.22
C GLU A 32 19.30 7.43 19.82
N TYR A 33 18.97 8.39 18.96
CA TYR A 33 18.52 8.12 17.58
C TYR A 33 19.61 7.47 16.72
N ASN A 34 20.89 7.61 17.07
CA ASN A 34 22.00 6.96 16.39
C ASN A 34 22.05 5.43 16.58
N GLU A 35 21.24 4.87 17.46
CA GLU A 35 21.02 3.42 17.58
C GLU A 35 20.10 2.87 16.48
N ILE A 36 19.46 3.76 15.69
CA ILE A 36 18.63 3.35 14.57
C ILE A 36 19.49 3.21 13.32
N ASP A 37 19.62 2.01 12.80
CA ASP A 37 20.47 1.71 11.63
C ASP A 37 19.81 2.06 10.29
N ALA A 38 18.49 1.93 10.20
CA ALA A 38 17.72 2.15 8.97
C ALA A 38 16.23 2.36 9.23
N VAL A 39 15.54 2.94 8.24
CA VAL A 39 14.09 3.14 8.25
C VAL A 39 13.43 2.43 7.07
N GLY A 40 12.42 1.61 7.36
CA GLY A 40 11.58 1.00 6.34
C GLY A 40 10.28 1.78 6.17
N HIS A 41 9.98 2.20 4.94
CA HIS A 41 8.74 2.88 4.58
C HIS A 41 7.84 1.96 3.77
N ARG A 42 6.62 1.74 4.24
CA ARG A 42 5.57 1.20 3.39
C ARG A 42 5.13 2.27 2.41
N VAL A 43 5.27 1.99 1.11
CA VAL A 43 4.79 2.85 0.01
C VAL A 43 3.68 2.11 -0.71
N VAL A 44 2.52 2.77 -0.86
CA VAL A 44 1.33 2.06 -1.35
C VAL A 44 1.47 1.66 -2.81
N HIS A 45 1.97 2.54 -3.68
CA HIS A 45 1.98 2.26 -5.11
C HIS A 45 3.34 2.50 -5.75
N GLY A 46 3.91 1.44 -6.30
CA GLY A 46 5.18 1.48 -7.04
C GLY A 46 5.02 1.43 -8.56
N GLY A 47 3.78 1.38 -9.07
CA GLY A 47 3.51 1.20 -10.49
C GLY A 47 4.15 -0.09 -11.02
N GLU A 48 4.58 -0.05 -12.26
CA GLU A 48 5.41 -1.10 -12.87
C GLU A 48 6.92 -0.84 -12.70
N LYS A 49 7.27 0.26 -11.98
CA LYS A 49 8.66 0.71 -11.82
C LYS A 49 9.41 -0.05 -10.73
N PHE A 50 8.66 -0.65 -9.78
CA PHE A 50 9.25 -1.32 -8.62
C PHE A 50 8.68 -2.73 -8.44
N ALA A 51 9.52 -3.73 -8.67
CA ALA A 51 9.22 -5.15 -8.43
C ALA A 51 9.82 -5.70 -7.12
N SER A 52 10.52 -4.86 -6.36
CA SER A 52 11.15 -5.21 -5.08
C SER A 52 11.30 -3.97 -4.19
N SER A 53 11.68 -4.20 -2.93
CA SER A 53 12.09 -3.12 -2.04
C SER A 53 13.39 -2.47 -2.54
N VAL A 54 13.51 -1.16 -2.40
CA VAL A 54 14.67 -0.40 -2.87
C VAL A 54 15.14 0.60 -1.82
N LYS A 55 16.46 0.85 -1.76
CA LYS A 55 17.00 1.97 -0.99
C LYS A 55 16.52 3.28 -1.61
N ILE A 56 16.03 4.18 -0.78
CA ILE A 56 15.52 5.47 -1.23
C ILE A 56 16.69 6.38 -1.60
N ASP A 57 16.61 6.91 -2.81
CA ASP A 57 17.44 7.99 -3.32
C ASP A 57 16.56 8.98 -4.11
N ARG A 58 17.17 9.96 -4.73
CA ARG A 58 16.43 10.98 -5.50
C ARG A 58 15.68 10.41 -6.69
N ASP A 59 16.23 9.41 -7.37
CA ASP A 59 15.57 8.74 -8.50
C ASP A 59 14.32 7.96 -8.04
N VAL A 60 14.44 7.25 -6.92
CA VAL A 60 13.30 6.54 -6.31
C VAL A 60 12.19 7.51 -5.91
N ILE A 61 12.53 8.63 -5.27
CA ILE A 61 11.55 9.68 -4.91
C ILE A 61 10.82 10.19 -6.16
N ASN A 62 11.54 10.52 -7.23
CA ASN A 62 10.94 10.99 -8.47
C ASN A 62 9.97 9.96 -9.07
N LYS A 63 10.36 8.69 -9.10
CA LYS A 63 9.51 7.59 -9.59
C LYS A 63 8.26 7.38 -8.72
N VAL A 64 8.34 7.58 -7.41
CA VAL A 64 7.18 7.52 -6.51
C VAL A 64 6.24 8.71 -6.76
N ILE A 65 6.79 9.91 -7.04
CA ILE A 65 6.00 11.08 -7.43
C ILE A 65 5.23 10.79 -8.74
N GLU A 66 5.88 10.23 -9.76
CA GLU A 66 5.23 9.84 -11.02
C GLU A 66 4.12 8.79 -10.83
N CYS A 67 4.22 7.94 -9.83
CA CYS A 67 3.18 6.97 -9.47
C CYS A 67 2.04 7.58 -8.64
N SER A 68 2.10 8.87 -8.27
CA SER A 68 1.09 9.48 -7.41
C SER A 68 -0.27 9.61 -8.08
N ASP A 69 -0.32 9.71 -9.41
CA ASP A 69 -1.59 9.71 -10.15
C ASP A 69 -2.37 8.39 -10.00
N LEU A 70 -1.66 7.28 -9.76
CA LEU A 70 -2.25 5.96 -9.48
C LEU A 70 -2.70 5.80 -8.01
N ALA A 71 -2.17 6.61 -7.10
CA ALA A 71 -2.47 6.57 -5.66
C ALA A 71 -2.45 7.99 -5.05
N PRO A 72 -3.34 8.90 -5.49
CA PRO A 72 -3.28 10.32 -5.13
C PRO A 72 -3.50 10.59 -3.63
N LEU A 73 -4.20 9.71 -2.93
CA LEU A 73 -4.44 9.84 -1.48
C LEU A 73 -3.29 9.26 -0.63
N HIS A 74 -2.45 8.39 -1.20
CA HIS A 74 -1.48 7.62 -0.43
C HIS A 74 -0.03 8.01 -0.72
N ASN A 75 0.41 8.03 -1.97
CA ASN A 75 1.80 8.29 -2.31
C ASN A 75 2.30 9.66 -1.83
N PRO A 76 1.54 10.77 -1.95
CA PRO A 76 1.96 12.05 -1.38
C PRO A 76 2.15 12.01 0.14
N ALA A 77 1.31 11.26 0.86
CA ALA A 77 1.45 11.07 2.30
C ALA A 77 2.69 10.22 2.64
N ASN A 78 2.98 9.19 1.85
CA ASN A 78 4.19 8.37 2.02
C ASN A 78 5.46 9.21 1.80
N LEU A 79 5.49 10.08 0.79
CA LEU A 79 6.61 11.01 0.55
C LEU A 79 6.85 11.95 1.72
N LYS A 80 5.78 12.52 2.31
CA LYS A 80 5.90 13.34 3.53
C LYS A 80 6.54 12.58 4.69
N GLY A 81 6.22 11.30 4.85
CA GLY A 81 6.85 10.44 5.86
C GLY A 81 8.35 10.25 5.62
N ILE A 82 8.76 10.07 4.37
CA ILE A 82 10.18 9.94 3.97
C ILE A 82 10.91 11.26 4.25
N ASP A 83 10.35 12.40 3.82
CA ASP A 83 10.93 13.72 4.04
C ASP A 83 11.04 14.04 5.54
N ALA A 84 10.05 13.67 6.34
CA ALA A 84 10.06 13.88 7.78
C ALA A 84 11.19 13.08 8.45
N MET A 85 11.42 11.83 8.07
CA MET A 85 12.52 11.03 8.60
C MET A 85 13.89 11.57 8.20
N GLU A 86 14.06 12.04 6.96
CA GLU A 86 15.30 12.69 6.53
C GLU A 86 15.59 13.97 7.32
N ALA A 87 14.54 14.74 7.64
CA ALA A 87 14.67 15.96 8.44
C ALA A 87 15.01 15.69 9.92
N LEU A 88 14.50 14.58 10.49
CA LEU A 88 14.68 14.24 11.90
C LEU A 88 15.98 13.47 12.17
N ILE A 89 16.38 12.60 11.25
CA ILE A 89 17.61 11.79 11.34
C ILE A 89 18.32 11.88 9.97
N PRO A 90 19.01 12.98 9.69
CA PRO A 90 19.62 13.20 8.39
C PRO A 90 20.62 12.12 8.00
N GLY A 91 20.54 11.62 6.77
CA GLY A 91 21.46 10.62 6.22
C GLY A 91 21.23 9.20 6.68
N ILE A 92 20.18 8.93 7.48
CA ILE A 92 19.82 7.55 7.82
C ILE A 92 19.42 6.76 6.56
N PRO A 93 19.89 5.52 6.38
CA PRO A 93 19.44 4.68 5.28
C PRO A 93 17.94 4.47 5.33
N GLN A 94 17.23 4.79 4.24
CA GLN A 94 15.80 4.61 4.13
C GLN A 94 15.48 3.64 2.99
N VAL A 95 14.49 2.76 3.18
CA VAL A 95 14.09 1.72 2.23
C VAL A 95 12.59 1.84 1.95
N ALA A 96 12.22 1.91 0.68
CA ALA A 96 10.83 1.83 0.24
C ALA A 96 10.42 0.37 0.01
N VAL A 97 9.30 -0.02 0.60
CA VAL A 97 8.68 -1.33 0.46
C VAL A 97 7.28 -1.13 -0.13
N PHE A 98 7.09 -1.61 -1.36
CA PHE A 98 5.89 -1.32 -2.13
C PHE A 98 4.83 -2.40 -1.98
N ASP A 99 3.58 -2.00 -1.70
CA ASP A 99 2.44 -2.92 -1.63
C ASP A 99 2.18 -3.65 -2.94
N THR A 100 2.50 -3.02 -4.06
CA THR A 100 2.28 -3.55 -5.41
C THR A 100 3.41 -4.45 -5.92
N ALA A 101 4.59 -4.42 -5.29
CA ALA A 101 5.79 -5.06 -5.83
C ALA A 101 5.67 -6.59 -5.96
N PHE A 102 5.08 -7.26 -4.96
CA PHE A 102 4.90 -8.72 -4.99
C PHE A 102 4.02 -9.20 -6.15
N HIS A 103 3.07 -8.36 -6.56
CA HIS A 103 2.12 -8.66 -7.63
C HIS A 103 2.66 -8.40 -9.04
N GLN A 104 3.87 -7.86 -9.18
CA GLN A 104 4.47 -7.60 -10.49
C GLN A 104 4.81 -8.88 -11.29
N THR A 105 4.73 -10.04 -10.65
CA THR A 105 4.91 -11.35 -11.32
C THR A 105 3.64 -11.87 -11.99
N MET A 106 2.49 -11.18 -11.86
CA MET A 106 1.25 -11.58 -12.51
C MET A 106 1.40 -11.59 -14.03
N PRO A 107 0.88 -12.62 -14.73
CA PRO A 107 0.87 -12.67 -16.19
C PRO A 107 -0.16 -11.67 -16.75
N ALA A 108 0.00 -11.25 -18.01
CA ALA A 108 -0.86 -10.26 -18.66
C ALA A 108 -2.36 -10.61 -18.59
N LYS A 109 -2.70 -11.89 -18.74
CA LYS A 109 -4.08 -12.39 -18.63
C LYS A 109 -4.73 -12.14 -17.25
N ALA A 110 -3.93 -11.95 -16.18
CA ALA A 110 -4.43 -11.69 -14.84
C ALA A 110 -4.49 -10.20 -14.51
N TYR A 111 -3.60 -9.37 -15.09
CA TYR A 111 -3.59 -7.94 -14.78
C TYR A 111 -4.30 -7.06 -15.80
N MET A 112 -4.54 -7.54 -17.03
CA MET A 112 -5.21 -6.74 -18.06
C MET A 112 -6.72 -6.71 -17.86
N TYR A 113 -7.30 -5.51 -17.90
CA TYR A 113 -8.75 -5.35 -17.95
C TYR A 113 -9.29 -5.49 -19.38
N GLY A 114 -10.55 -5.88 -19.53
CA GLY A 114 -11.28 -5.90 -20.79
C GLY A 114 -11.64 -4.50 -21.30
N LEU A 115 -10.64 -3.61 -21.35
CA LEU A 115 -10.75 -2.22 -21.79
C LEU A 115 -9.91 -2.00 -23.05
N PRO A 116 -10.11 -0.90 -23.83
CA PRO A 116 -9.22 -0.57 -24.91
C PRO A 116 -7.76 -0.58 -24.47
N TYR A 117 -6.90 -1.24 -25.23
CA TYR A 117 -5.48 -1.44 -24.87
C TYR A 117 -4.72 -0.13 -24.61
N GLU A 118 -5.20 0.95 -25.20
CA GLU A 118 -4.68 2.30 -24.97
C GLU A 118 -4.81 2.74 -23.50
N MET A 119 -5.81 2.27 -22.77
CA MET A 119 -5.97 2.58 -21.35
C MET A 119 -4.79 2.04 -20.53
N TYR A 120 -4.29 0.88 -20.88
CA TYR A 120 -3.08 0.34 -20.30
C TYR A 120 -1.83 1.08 -20.75
N THR A 121 -1.60 1.20 -22.06
CA THR A 121 -0.33 1.71 -22.58
C THR A 121 -0.11 3.19 -22.31
N LYS A 122 -1.18 3.98 -22.24
CA LYS A 122 -1.10 5.44 -22.04
C LYS A 122 -1.30 5.87 -20.60
N TYR A 123 -2.19 5.19 -19.88
CA TYR A 123 -2.59 5.59 -18.54
C TYR A 123 -2.22 4.59 -17.44
N GLY A 124 -1.61 3.47 -17.78
CA GLY A 124 -1.22 2.43 -16.83
C GLY A 124 -2.41 1.73 -16.17
N VAL A 125 -3.60 1.74 -16.80
CA VAL A 125 -4.81 1.11 -16.26
C VAL A 125 -4.71 -0.40 -16.36
N ARG A 126 -4.39 -1.02 -15.26
CA ARG A 126 -4.28 -2.48 -15.08
C ARG A 126 -4.52 -2.85 -13.61
N ARG A 127 -4.67 -4.14 -13.33
CA ARG A 127 -4.61 -4.66 -11.96
C ARG A 127 -3.18 -4.58 -11.45
N TYR A 128 -2.98 -3.95 -10.29
CA TYR A 128 -1.70 -3.91 -9.57
C TYR A 128 -1.71 -4.81 -8.35
N GLY A 129 -2.83 -4.84 -7.62
CA GLY A 129 -2.92 -5.51 -6.34
C GLY A 129 -2.23 -4.77 -5.21
N PHE A 130 -2.63 -5.07 -3.98
CA PHE A 130 -2.11 -4.42 -2.78
C PHE A 130 -1.88 -5.46 -1.68
N HIS A 131 -1.40 -5.03 -0.51
CA HIS A 131 -0.99 -5.89 0.59
C HIS A 131 0.11 -6.90 0.22
N GLY A 132 0.89 -6.59 -0.82
CA GLY A 132 1.90 -7.51 -1.36
C GLY A 132 2.93 -7.96 -0.35
N THR A 133 3.34 -7.08 0.56
CA THR A 133 4.25 -7.41 1.67
C THR A 133 3.64 -8.48 2.58
N SER A 134 2.35 -8.34 2.91
CA SER A 134 1.63 -9.34 3.72
C SER A 134 1.50 -10.67 3.00
N HIS A 135 1.04 -10.66 1.75
CA HIS A 135 0.88 -11.88 0.95
C HIS A 135 2.21 -12.64 0.77
N ARG A 136 3.29 -11.92 0.48
CA ARG A 136 4.64 -12.47 0.39
C ARG A 136 5.09 -13.10 1.71
N TYR A 137 4.92 -12.38 2.81
CA TYR A 137 5.33 -12.86 4.12
C TYR A 137 4.54 -14.09 4.56
N VAL A 138 3.20 -14.02 4.49
CA VAL A 138 2.31 -15.10 4.95
C VAL A 138 2.51 -16.37 4.13
N SER A 139 2.61 -16.26 2.80
CA SER A 139 2.83 -17.42 1.93
C SER A 139 4.16 -18.11 2.24
N ARG A 140 5.23 -17.35 2.43
CA ARG A 140 6.55 -17.89 2.79
C ARG A 140 6.53 -18.51 4.18
N ARG A 141 5.96 -17.79 5.15
CA ARG A 141 5.90 -18.25 6.54
C ARG A 141 5.08 -19.53 6.70
N ALA A 142 4.00 -19.69 5.93
CA ALA A 142 3.23 -20.93 5.92
C ALA A 142 4.09 -22.13 5.50
N CYS A 143 4.90 -22.00 4.45
CA CYS A 143 5.81 -23.06 4.02
C CYS A 143 6.88 -23.38 5.05
N GLU A 144 7.45 -22.35 5.69
CA GLU A 144 8.44 -22.54 6.77
C GLU A 144 7.84 -23.36 7.94
N ILE A 145 6.62 -23.04 8.36
CA ILE A 145 5.92 -23.75 9.45
C ILE A 145 5.60 -25.20 9.05
N LEU A 146 5.19 -25.40 7.79
CA LEU A 146 4.88 -26.73 7.27
C LEU A 146 6.13 -27.56 6.92
N GLY A 147 7.31 -26.96 6.91
CA GLY A 147 8.55 -27.61 6.53
C GLY A 147 8.62 -28.02 5.06
N VAL A 148 7.97 -27.24 4.15
CA VAL A 148 7.94 -27.52 2.71
C VAL A 148 8.65 -26.43 1.92
N PRO A 149 9.27 -26.75 0.76
CA PRO A 149 9.93 -25.75 -0.09
C PRO A 149 8.91 -24.76 -0.65
N TYR A 150 9.15 -23.45 -0.48
CA TYR A 150 8.26 -22.39 -0.93
C TYR A 150 8.09 -22.36 -2.46
N GLU A 151 9.17 -22.64 -3.17
CA GLU A 151 9.25 -22.64 -4.62
C GLU A 151 8.55 -23.84 -5.29
N GLU A 152 8.03 -24.78 -4.50
CA GLU A 152 7.32 -25.97 -4.99
C GLU A 152 5.81 -25.90 -4.68
N GLN A 153 5.35 -24.87 -3.97
CA GLN A 153 4.00 -24.83 -3.46
C GLN A 153 3.08 -23.89 -4.26
N LYS A 154 1.79 -24.26 -4.28
CA LYS A 154 0.67 -23.41 -4.72
C LYS A 154 -0.12 -22.99 -3.49
N ILE A 155 -0.21 -21.70 -3.23
CA ILE A 155 -0.73 -21.17 -1.97
C ILE A 155 -1.77 -20.10 -2.28
N ILE A 156 -2.86 -20.12 -1.54
CA ILE A 156 -3.80 -19.01 -1.48
C ILE A 156 -3.59 -18.30 -0.15
N THR A 157 -3.38 -17.00 -0.19
CA THR A 157 -3.26 -16.17 1.00
C THR A 157 -4.43 -15.21 1.11
N ALA A 158 -4.95 -15.03 2.33
CA ALA A 158 -5.98 -14.06 2.65
C ALA A 158 -5.42 -13.04 3.63
N HIS A 159 -5.48 -11.77 3.26
CA HIS A 159 -5.24 -10.64 4.13
C HIS A 159 -6.59 -10.01 4.45
N VAL A 160 -7.03 -10.14 5.70
CA VAL A 160 -8.33 -9.64 6.15
C VAL A 160 -8.12 -8.73 7.36
N GLY A 161 -8.30 -7.45 7.15
CA GLY A 161 -8.21 -6.40 8.14
C GLY A 161 -9.23 -5.31 7.79
N ASN A 162 -8.89 -4.04 7.96
CA ASN A 162 -9.70 -2.93 7.47
C ASN A 162 -9.83 -2.95 5.93
N GLY A 163 -8.73 -3.29 5.22
CA GLY A 163 -8.74 -3.72 3.83
C GLY A 163 -8.75 -5.24 3.74
N GLY A 164 -9.37 -5.81 2.71
CA GLY A 164 -9.41 -7.25 2.44
C GLY A 164 -8.90 -7.59 1.06
N SER A 165 -8.01 -8.59 0.95
CA SER A 165 -7.57 -9.12 -0.34
C SER A 165 -7.18 -10.59 -0.26
N ILE A 166 -7.26 -11.26 -1.41
CA ILE A 166 -6.79 -12.63 -1.60
C ILE A 166 -5.73 -12.62 -2.70
N ALA A 167 -4.71 -13.44 -2.58
CA ALA A 167 -3.72 -13.63 -3.63
C ALA A 167 -3.45 -15.12 -3.87
N ALA A 168 -3.27 -15.47 -5.13
CA ALA A 168 -2.81 -16.78 -5.58
C ALA A 168 -1.30 -16.72 -5.81
N VAL A 169 -0.59 -17.60 -5.14
CA VAL A 169 0.87 -17.71 -5.22
C VAL A 169 1.22 -19.07 -5.80
N ASP A 170 1.96 -19.09 -6.89
CA ASP A 170 2.43 -20.28 -7.58
C ASP A 170 3.95 -20.29 -7.61
N HIS A 171 4.57 -21.29 -6.96
CA HIS A 171 6.02 -21.42 -6.91
C HIS A 171 6.74 -20.14 -6.46
N GLY A 172 6.22 -19.51 -5.39
CA GLY A 172 6.79 -18.28 -4.82
C GLY A 172 6.46 -16.98 -5.55
N LYS A 173 5.67 -17.02 -6.64
CA LYS A 173 5.28 -15.86 -7.45
C LYS A 173 3.78 -15.62 -7.35
N CYS A 174 3.38 -14.37 -7.19
CA CYS A 174 1.99 -13.99 -7.30
C CYS A 174 1.53 -14.16 -8.75
N VAL A 175 0.44 -14.91 -8.96
CA VAL A 175 -0.13 -15.16 -10.29
C VAL A 175 -1.49 -14.51 -10.47
N ASP A 176 -2.17 -14.16 -9.36
CA ASP A 176 -3.42 -13.41 -9.37
C ASP A 176 -3.68 -12.79 -7.99
N THR A 177 -4.49 -11.74 -7.94
CA THR A 177 -4.94 -11.11 -6.67
C THR A 177 -6.29 -10.44 -6.85
N SER A 178 -7.03 -10.28 -5.76
CA SER A 178 -8.39 -9.75 -5.82
C SER A 178 -8.47 -8.22 -5.94
N MET A 179 -7.53 -7.46 -5.38
CA MET A 179 -7.50 -6.00 -5.55
C MET A 179 -6.98 -5.61 -6.92
N GLY A 180 -7.48 -4.51 -7.48
CA GLY A 180 -7.27 -4.10 -8.86
C GLY A 180 -6.30 -2.95 -9.06
N LEU A 181 -6.71 -1.99 -9.89
CA LEU A 181 -6.04 -0.70 -10.08
C LEU A 181 -5.96 0.06 -8.75
N THR A 182 -7.03 -0.03 -7.97
CA THR A 182 -7.16 0.56 -6.64
C THR A 182 -7.49 -0.51 -5.60
N PRO A 183 -7.32 -0.24 -4.30
CA PRO A 183 -7.68 -1.19 -3.24
C PRO A 183 -9.20 -1.28 -2.99
N VAL A 184 -10.05 -0.99 -3.98
CA VAL A 184 -11.52 -1.07 -3.91
C VAL A 184 -12.04 -2.35 -4.53
N GLU A 185 -11.44 -2.82 -5.64
CA GLU A 185 -11.85 -4.06 -6.34
C GLU A 185 -11.63 -5.29 -5.47
N GLY A 186 -12.41 -6.33 -5.69
CA GLY A 186 -12.29 -7.64 -5.06
C GLY A 186 -13.29 -7.85 -3.92
N LEU A 187 -12.82 -8.19 -2.75
CA LEU A 187 -13.67 -8.52 -1.61
C LEU A 187 -14.51 -7.32 -1.14
N LEU A 188 -15.76 -7.59 -0.76
CA LEU A 188 -16.57 -6.64 -0.02
C LEU A 188 -15.90 -6.33 1.33
N MET A 189 -15.73 -5.05 1.65
CA MET A 189 -15.11 -4.56 2.89
C MET A 189 -16.08 -3.65 3.65
N GLY A 190 -15.75 -3.27 4.87
CA GLY A 190 -16.63 -2.44 5.70
C GLY A 190 -16.96 -1.06 5.09
N THR A 191 -16.00 -0.47 4.35
CA THR A 191 -16.12 0.88 3.72
C THR A 191 -15.86 0.90 2.22
N ARG A 192 -15.74 -0.26 1.58
CA ARG A 192 -15.45 -0.41 0.14
C ARG A 192 -16.34 -1.48 -0.45
N CYS A 193 -16.96 -1.18 -1.60
CA CYS A 193 -17.95 -2.06 -2.22
C CYS A 193 -17.37 -3.40 -2.73
N GLY A 194 -16.07 -3.52 -2.94
CA GLY A 194 -15.52 -4.67 -3.64
C GLY A 194 -15.96 -4.73 -5.10
N ASP A 195 -16.08 -5.93 -5.64
CA ASP A 195 -16.58 -6.14 -6.99
C ASP A 195 -18.07 -5.76 -7.07
N VAL A 196 -18.38 -4.88 -8.02
CA VAL A 196 -19.73 -4.43 -8.31
C VAL A 196 -19.89 -4.26 -9.81
N ASP A 197 -21.06 -4.59 -10.32
CA ASP A 197 -21.41 -4.33 -11.72
C ASP A 197 -21.35 -2.82 -12.01
N ALA A 198 -20.48 -2.42 -12.94
CA ALA A 198 -20.36 -1.03 -13.37
C ALA A 198 -21.69 -0.45 -13.90
N GLY A 199 -22.56 -1.29 -14.50
CA GLY A 199 -23.90 -0.93 -14.92
C GLY A 199 -24.80 -0.54 -13.73
N ALA A 200 -24.64 -1.21 -12.58
CA ALA A 200 -25.35 -0.85 -11.36
C ALA A 200 -24.94 0.54 -10.86
N LEU A 201 -23.64 0.86 -10.91
CA LEU A 201 -23.14 2.20 -10.54
C LEU A 201 -23.70 3.28 -11.48
N SER A 202 -23.72 3.03 -12.79
CA SER A 202 -24.31 3.93 -13.78
C SER A 202 -25.80 4.13 -13.51
N PHE A 203 -26.55 3.05 -13.27
CA PHE A 203 -27.97 3.11 -12.95
C PHE A 203 -28.24 3.96 -11.70
N ILE A 204 -27.52 3.72 -10.61
CA ILE A 204 -27.66 4.47 -9.36
C ILE A 204 -27.34 5.95 -9.60
N THR A 205 -26.26 6.27 -10.31
CA THR A 205 -25.85 7.66 -10.58
C THR A 205 -26.89 8.42 -11.39
N VAL A 206 -27.54 7.77 -12.37
CA VAL A 206 -28.58 8.39 -13.19
C VAL A 206 -29.90 8.50 -12.42
N SER A 207 -30.29 7.44 -11.68
CA SER A 207 -31.59 7.38 -10.99
C SER A 207 -31.64 8.22 -9.71
N TYR A 208 -30.49 8.48 -9.08
CA TYR A 208 -30.39 9.20 -7.82
C TYR A 208 -29.53 10.47 -7.96
N THR A 209 -29.85 11.31 -8.95
CA THR A 209 -29.12 12.56 -9.21
C THR A 209 -29.13 13.54 -8.03
N HIS A 210 -30.11 13.42 -7.13
CA HIS A 210 -30.19 14.24 -5.92
C HIS A 210 -29.15 13.86 -4.84
N LEU A 211 -28.59 12.65 -4.85
CA LEU A 211 -27.50 12.27 -3.94
C LEU A 211 -26.23 13.07 -4.22
N ARG A 212 -26.02 13.55 -5.45
CA ARG A 212 -24.90 14.40 -5.82
C ARG A 212 -24.87 15.77 -5.13
N ALA A 213 -26.01 16.27 -4.70
CA ALA A 213 -26.11 17.63 -4.14
C ALA A 213 -25.83 17.69 -2.63
N HIS A 214 -25.94 16.57 -1.90
CA HIS A 214 -25.80 16.54 -0.45
C HIS A 214 -24.46 16.01 0.06
N GLU A 215 -23.83 15.08 -0.63
CA GLU A 215 -22.61 14.44 -0.16
C GLU A 215 -21.33 15.24 -0.39
N THR A 216 -21.32 16.16 -1.36
CA THR A 216 -20.15 17.01 -1.64
C THR A 216 -19.91 18.15 -0.65
N ARG A 217 -20.73 18.31 0.38
CA ARG A 217 -20.62 19.42 1.34
C ARG A 217 -20.16 19.04 2.74
N HIS A 218 -20.11 17.76 3.11
CA HIS A 218 -19.80 17.36 4.48
C HIS A 218 -18.63 16.39 4.68
N ASP A 219 -18.08 15.79 3.60
CA ASP A 219 -17.05 14.74 3.74
C ASP A 219 -15.74 15.03 2.95
N LEU A 220 -15.41 16.33 2.77
CA LEU A 220 -14.10 16.76 2.25
C LEU A 220 -13.33 17.55 3.30
#